data_bd9e00cf79c1bed7280640d6931526ae
#
_entry.id   bd9e00cf79c1bed7280640d6931526ae
#
_cell.length_a   1.000
_cell.length_b   1.000
_cell.length_c   1.000
_cell.angle_alpha   90.00
_cell.angle_beta   90.00
_cell.angle_gamma   90.00
#
_symmetry.space_group_name_H-M   'P 1'
#
loop_
_entity.id
_entity.type
_entity.pdbx_description
1 polymer ?
#
loop_
_entity_poly.entity_id
_entity_poly.type
_entity_poly.pdbx_seq_one_letter_code
_entity_poly.pdbx_strand_id
1 'polypeptide(L)'
;MMQKKQRLEIELNINKKIKGSGYMKLRLASELTYDSIVDGPGLRMVIWTQGCIHNCYKCHNPQTHKLEGGIMVDTDYVIKEVKKLKLHKGITLSGGEPFLQPKSLSLIAKSAQLENLDVWCYTGFEFEYLINKENPLYMQNKTLLQYIDILVDGKFVYEKKDVTLKFRGSSNQRVIDVKRSLEVNQVILKEEYMEKSLHMAK
;
A
#
# COMPACT_ATOMS: atom_id res chain seq x y z
N MET A 1 -14.21 23.85 14.48
CA MET A 1 -14.52 23.15 15.76
C MET A 1 -15.14 21.77 15.54
N MET A 2 -16.07 21.57 14.61
CA MET A 2 -16.72 20.28 14.29
C MET A 2 -15.72 19.17 13.86
N GLN A 3 -14.78 19.47 12.98
CA GLN A 3 -13.79 18.49 12.49
C GLN A 3 -12.87 17.94 13.61
N LYS A 4 -12.52 18.74 14.60
CA LYS A 4 -11.67 18.30 15.74
C LYS A 4 -12.41 17.33 16.65
N LYS A 5 -13.71 17.53 16.86
CA LYS A 5 -14.57 16.66 17.68
C LYS A 5 -14.81 15.30 17.01
N GLN A 6 -15.05 15.31 15.72
CA GLN A 6 -15.23 14.11 14.91
C GLN A 6 -13.94 13.28 14.83
N ARG A 7 -12.78 13.93 14.73
CA ARG A 7 -11.45 13.30 14.77
C ARG A 7 -11.21 12.61 16.12
N LEU A 8 -11.55 13.28 17.25
CA LEU A 8 -11.40 12.72 18.60
C LEU A 8 -12.30 11.49 18.81
N GLU A 9 -13.54 11.50 18.32
CA GLU A 9 -14.45 10.36 18.39
C GLU A 9 -13.98 9.16 17.57
N ILE A 10 -13.41 9.41 16.38
CA ILE A 10 -12.81 8.37 15.55
C ILE A 10 -11.58 7.77 16.25
N GLU A 11 -10.71 8.59 16.83
CA GLU A 11 -9.53 8.14 17.61
C GLU A 11 -9.95 7.34 18.86
N LEU A 12 -10.96 7.77 19.58
CA LEU A 12 -11.50 7.06 20.75
C LEU A 12 -12.13 5.72 20.36
N ASN A 13 -12.84 5.65 19.23
CA ASN A 13 -13.43 4.41 18.73
C ASN A 13 -12.38 3.44 18.19
N ILE A 14 -11.30 3.94 17.55
CA ILE A 14 -10.15 3.13 17.16
C ILE A 14 -9.49 2.55 18.41
N ASN A 15 -9.19 3.37 19.42
CA ASN A 15 -8.58 2.95 20.67
C ASN A 15 -9.44 1.96 21.46
N LYS A 16 -10.77 2.11 21.46
CA LYS A 16 -11.69 1.13 22.09
C LYS A 16 -11.74 -0.19 21.32
N LYS A 17 -11.72 -0.17 20.00
CA LYS A 17 -11.72 -1.37 19.16
C LYS A 17 -10.40 -2.13 19.23
N ILE A 18 -9.28 -1.42 19.39
CA ILE A 18 -7.95 -1.99 19.61
C ILE A 18 -7.84 -2.65 20.99
N LYS A 19 -8.45 -2.07 22.03
CA LYS A 19 -8.46 -2.67 23.38
C LYS A 19 -9.36 -3.91 23.53
N GLY A 20 -10.27 -4.15 22.58
CA GLY A 20 -11.23 -5.27 22.63
C GLY A 20 -10.90 -6.46 21.72
N SER A 21 -9.92 -6.37 20.82
CA SER A 21 -9.44 -7.49 20.01
C SER A 21 -7.96 -7.68 20.27
N GLY A 22 -7.54 -8.93 20.50
CA GLY A 22 -6.11 -9.26 20.62
C GLY A 22 -5.32 -8.59 19.50
N TYR A 23 -4.15 -8.07 19.83
CA TYR A 23 -3.30 -7.26 18.93
C TYR A 23 -3.22 -7.88 17.54
N MET A 24 -3.62 -7.10 16.52
CA MET A 24 -3.53 -7.59 15.15
C MET A 24 -2.08 -7.60 14.72
N LYS A 25 -1.62 -8.73 14.21
CA LYS A 25 -0.22 -8.92 13.79
C LYS A 25 -0.05 -8.57 12.32
N LEU A 26 1.11 -8.06 11.98
CA LEU A 26 1.59 -7.85 10.61
C LEU A 26 2.93 -8.56 10.46
N ARG A 27 3.11 -9.26 9.35
CA ARG A 27 4.36 -9.90 8.99
C ARG A 27 5.12 -9.02 8.02
N LEU A 28 6.25 -8.51 8.45
CA LEU A 28 7.17 -7.68 7.67
C LEU A 28 8.31 -8.53 7.10
N ALA A 29 8.77 -8.19 5.91
CA ALA A 29 9.95 -8.80 5.29
C ALA A 29 11.26 -8.23 5.84
N SER A 30 11.23 -6.97 6.26
CA SER A 30 12.34 -6.23 6.85
C SER A 30 11.83 -5.20 7.84
N GLU A 31 12.73 -4.47 8.47
CA GLU A 31 12.39 -3.25 9.20
C GLU A 31 11.74 -2.22 8.28
N LEU A 32 11.05 -1.24 8.90
CA LEU A 32 10.45 -0.11 8.18
C LEU A 32 11.57 0.72 7.52
N THR A 33 11.39 1.05 6.25
CA THR A 33 12.30 1.96 5.57
C THR A 33 11.74 3.37 5.65
N TYR A 34 12.50 4.28 6.24
CA TYR A 34 12.18 5.70 6.27
C TYR A 34 12.84 6.40 5.08
N ASP A 35 12.31 7.56 4.71
CA ASP A 35 12.94 8.50 3.77
C ASP A 35 13.16 7.95 2.35
N SER A 36 12.32 7.00 1.89
CA SER A 36 12.34 6.58 0.49
C SER A 36 11.78 7.67 -0.45
N ILE A 37 12.43 7.86 -1.60
CA ILE A 37 12.02 8.76 -2.68
C ILE A 37 11.73 8.01 -3.99
N VAL A 38 11.87 6.68 -3.99
CA VAL A 38 11.70 5.83 -5.19
C VAL A 38 10.42 4.99 -5.17
N ASP A 39 9.79 4.87 -4.01
CA ASP A 39 8.60 4.05 -3.80
C ASP A 39 7.30 4.88 -3.86
N GLY A 40 7.30 5.92 -4.66
CA GLY A 40 6.23 6.90 -4.84
C GLY A 40 6.76 8.34 -4.74
N PRO A 41 5.93 9.36 -5.01
CA PRO A 41 6.37 10.75 -5.02
C PRO A 41 6.58 11.30 -3.60
N GLY A 42 7.63 12.12 -3.45
CA GLY A 42 7.99 12.74 -2.16
C GLY A 42 8.67 11.76 -1.20
N LEU A 43 8.91 12.22 0.01
CA LEU A 43 9.52 11.42 1.07
C LEU A 43 8.49 10.46 1.66
N ARG A 44 8.83 9.15 1.78
CA ARG A 44 7.85 8.13 2.17
C ARG A 44 8.43 7.12 3.15
N MET A 45 7.60 6.66 4.07
CA MET A 45 7.90 5.47 4.84
C MET A 45 7.38 4.24 4.10
N VAL A 46 8.24 3.24 3.88
CA VAL A 46 7.87 1.99 3.20
C VAL A 46 7.68 0.86 4.20
N ILE A 47 6.57 0.15 4.05
CA ILE A 47 6.19 -1.02 4.82
C ILE A 47 6.32 -2.24 3.91
N TRP A 48 7.37 -3.03 4.14
CA TRP A 48 7.71 -4.21 3.36
C TRP A 48 7.00 -5.44 3.93
N THR A 49 5.92 -5.90 3.29
CA THR A 49 5.20 -7.10 3.73
C THR A 49 5.95 -8.38 3.37
N GLN A 50 5.86 -9.40 4.20
CA GLN A 50 6.35 -10.75 3.90
C GLN A 50 5.23 -11.62 3.37
N GLY A 51 5.56 -12.46 2.39
CA GLY A 51 4.67 -13.39 1.70
C GLY A 51 4.20 -12.84 0.36
N CYS A 52 4.38 -13.62 -0.72
CA CYS A 52 3.88 -13.30 -2.06
C CYS A 52 3.59 -14.59 -2.83
N ILE A 53 2.42 -14.66 -3.45
CA ILE A 53 1.99 -15.83 -4.27
C ILE A 53 2.23 -15.65 -5.76
N HIS A 54 2.65 -14.45 -6.20
CA HIS A 54 2.78 -14.14 -7.62
C HIS A 54 4.02 -14.75 -8.26
N ASN A 55 5.10 -14.91 -7.48
CA ASN A 55 6.35 -15.56 -7.91
C ASN A 55 6.88 -15.02 -9.26
N CYS A 56 6.87 -13.71 -9.45
CA CYS A 56 7.29 -13.06 -10.70
C CYS A 56 8.75 -13.37 -11.02
N TYR A 57 9.04 -13.74 -12.27
CA TYR A 57 10.40 -13.97 -12.72
C TYR A 57 11.24 -12.69 -12.58
N LYS A 58 12.43 -12.81 -11.98
CA LYS A 58 13.32 -11.68 -11.64
C LYS A 58 12.65 -10.56 -10.85
N CYS A 59 11.75 -10.93 -9.94
CA CYS A 59 11.16 -9.99 -8.97
C CYS A 59 12.26 -9.15 -8.29
N HIS A 60 11.97 -7.88 -8.00
CA HIS A 60 12.90 -6.99 -7.29
C HIS A 60 13.12 -7.40 -5.83
N ASN A 61 12.13 -8.08 -5.22
CA ASN A 61 12.13 -8.49 -3.81
C ASN A 61 11.90 -10.01 -3.65
N PRO A 62 12.72 -10.89 -4.26
CA PRO A 62 12.47 -12.34 -4.24
C PRO A 62 12.53 -12.94 -2.82
N GLN A 63 13.24 -12.30 -1.90
CA GLN A 63 13.33 -12.70 -0.49
C GLN A 63 11.97 -12.60 0.23
N THR A 64 11.03 -11.82 -0.28
CA THR A 64 9.68 -11.65 0.29
C THR A 64 8.68 -12.70 -0.15
N HIS A 65 9.03 -13.63 -1.04
CA HIS A 65 8.09 -14.60 -1.61
C HIS A 65 7.60 -15.63 -0.60
N LYS A 66 8.48 -16.10 0.31
CA LYS A 66 8.09 -17.10 1.30
C LYS A 66 6.92 -16.58 2.15
N LEU A 67 5.86 -17.38 2.27
CA LEU A 67 4.69 -17.04 3.10
C LEU A 67 5.04 -17.03 4.59
N GLU A 68 6.05 -17.80 4.97
CA GLU A 68 6.63 -17.86 6.32
C GLU A 68 7.93 -17.06 6.38
N GLY A 69 8.39 -16.78 7.57
CA GLY A 69 9.61 -15.97 7.80
C GLY A 69 9.27 -14.50 8.07
N GLY A 70 10.27 -13.64 7.86
CA GLY A 70 10.14 -12.22 8.20
C GLY A 70 9.99 -11.96 9.70
N ILE A 71 9.50 -10.79 10.03
CA ILE A 71 9.37 -10.28 11.40
C ILE A 71 7.88 -10.08 11.71
N MET A 72 7.38 -10.72 12.79
CA MET A 72 6.02 -10.48 13.27
C MET A 72 5.99 -9.28 14.20
N VAL A 73 5.23 -8.26 13.83
CA VAL A 73 5.06 -7.05 14.64
C VAL A 73 3.59 -6.83 14.97
N ASP A 74 3.32 -6.06 16.02
CA ASP A 74 1.98 -5.54 16.28
C ASP A 74 1.68 -4.36 15.34
N THR A 75 0.49 -4.30 14.77
CA THR A 75 0.06 -3.16 13.94
C THR A 75 0.20 -1.83 14.69
N ASP A 76 -0.01 -1.83 16.01
CA ASP A 76 0.15 -0.65 16.85
C ASP A 76 1.57 -0.08 16.84
N TYR A 77 2.59 -0.94 16.73
CA TYR A 77 3.97 -0.49 16.55
C TYR A 77 4.09 0.33 15.27
N VAL A 78 3.63 -0.20 14.14
CA VAL A 78 3.72 0.49 12.84
C VAL A 78 2.88 1.79 12.85
N ILE A 79 1.69 1.76 13.45
CA ILE A 79 0.83 2.95 13.61
C ILE A 79 1.54 4.04 14.42
N LYS A 80 2.26 3.67 15.49
CA LYS A 80 3.06 4.64 16.27
C LYS A 80 4.17 5.26 15.43
N GLU A 81 4.83 4.47 14.57
CA GLU A 81 5.87 4.99 13.67
C GLU A 81 5.28 5.92 12.60
N VAL A 82 4.11 5.57 12.01
CA VAL A 82 3.37 6.47 11.09
C VAL A 82 3.11 7.84 11.73
N LYS A 83 2.66 7.87 12.98
CA LYS A 83 2.34 9.10 13.70
C LYS A 83 3.56 10.00 14.00
N LYS A 84 4.77 9.45 13.93
CA LYS A 84 6.02 10.22 14.12
C LYS A 84 6.47 10.95 12.85
N LEU A 85 5.92 10.59 11.69
CA LEU A 85 6.31 11.18 10.41
C LEU A 85 5.94 12.66 10.36
N LYS A 86 6.89 13.53 9.99
CA LYS A 86 6.72 15.00 9.99
C LYS A 86 6.85 15.61 8.60
N LEU A 87 7.89 15.21 7.86
CA LEU A 87 8.22 15.75 6.53
C LEU A 87 7.79 14.83 5.39
N HIS A 88 7.25 13.67 5.72
CA HIS A 88 6.84 12.68 4.75
C HIS A 88 5.55 13.09 4.05
N LYS A 89 5.50 12.83 2.74
CA LYS A 89 4.29 12.98 1.94
C LYS A 89 3.30 11.85 2.23
N GLY A 90 3.82 10.65 2.52
CA GLY A 90 2.95 9.51 2.76
C GLY A 90 3.69 8.24 3.15
N ILE A 91 2.96 7.14 3.10
CA ILE A 91 3.47 5.79 3.28
C ILE A 91 3.31 4.97 2.00
N THR A 92 4.12 3.94 1.85
CA THR A 92 4.01 2.96 0.77
C THR A 92 3.91 1.55 1.32
N LEU A 93 2.89 0.82 0.89
CA LEU A 93 2.69 -0.59 1.17
C LEU A 93 3.29 -1.40 0.01
N SER A 94 4.31 -2.19 0.28
CA SER A 94 5.07 -2.93 -0.72
C SER A 94 5.67 -4.21 -0.14
N GLY A 95 6.71 -4.77 -0.78
CA GLY A 95 7.45 -5.94 -0.30
C GLY A 95 7.04 -7.19 -1.04
N GLY A 96 6.35 -8.13 -0.36
CA GLY A 96 5.68 -9.27 -0.96
C GLY A 96 4.36 -8.86 -1.61
N GLU A 97 3.24 -9.39 -1.12
CA GLU A 97 1.90 -9.03 -1.59
C GLU A 97 1.09 -8.44 -0.42
N PRO A 98 0.87 -7.11 -0.40
CA PRO A 98 0.11 -6.45 0.66
C PRO A 98 -1.30 -7.00 0.85
N PHE A 99 -1.98 -7.41 -0.23
CA PHE A 99 -3.33 -7.96 -0.16
C PHE A 99 -3.42 -9.40 0.39
N LEU A 100 -2.30 -9.99 0.81
CA LEU A 100 -2.31 -11.16 1.70
C LEU A 100 -2.53 -10.79 3.18
N GLN A 101 -2.33 -9.53 3.56
CA GLN A 101 -2.48 -9.02 4.92
C GLN A 101 -3.41 -7.79 5.00
N PRO A 102 -4.55 -7.75 4.27
CA PRO A 102 -5.33 -6.53 4.07
C PRO A 102 -5.94 -5.98 5.37
N LYS A 103 -6.29 -6.84 6.33
CA LYS A 103 -6.87 -6.42 7.63
C LYS A 103 -5.90 -5.57 8.45
N SER A 104 -4.66 -6.03 8.60
CA SER A 104 -3.62 -5.32 9.35
C SER A 104 -3.23 -4.02 8.65
N LEU A 105 -3.04 -4.08 7.33
CA LEU A 105 -2.65 -2.92 6.53
C LEU A 105 -3.75 -1.86 6.46
N SER A 106 -5.03 -2.23 6.49
CA SER A 106 -6.12 -1.25 6.50
C SER A 106 -6.12 -0.36 7.74
N LEU A 107 -5.72 -0.89 8.92
CA LEU A 107 -5.58 -0.08 10.13
C LEU A 107 -4.43 0.93 10.02
N ILE A 108 -3.32 0.50 9.45
CA ILE A 108 -2.14 1.34 9.25
C ILE A 108 -2.43 2.42 8.20
N ALA A 109 -3.00 2.04 7.05
CA ALA A 109 -3.38 2.98 5.99
C ALA A 109 -4.39 4.02 6.48
N LYS A 110 -5.39 3.58 7.27
CA LYS A 110 -6.33 4.49 7.93
C LYS A 110 -5.62 5.48 8.85
N SER A 111 -4.65 5.00 9.64
CA SER A 111 -3.88 5.87 10.52
C SER A 111 -3.06 6.90 9.73
N ALA A 112 -2.47 6.52 8.60
CA ALA A 112 -1.74 7.44 7.74
C ALA A 112 -2.64 8.55 7.20
N GLN A 113 -3.84 8.23 6.71
CA GLN A 113 -4.80 9.23 6.26
C GLN A 113 -5.25 10.19 7.37
N LEU A 114 -5.38 9.71 8.61
CA LEU A 114 -5.70 10.56 9.76
C LEU A 114 -4.58 11.57 10.08
N GLU A 115 -3.34 11.25 9.72
CA GLU A 115 -2.18 12.15 9.81
C GLU A 115 -1.97 12.98 8.53
N ASN A 116 -2.91 12.99 7.59
CA ASN A 116 -2.86 13.66 6.28
C ASN A 116 -1.71 13.14 5.38
N LEU A 117 -1.30 11.90 5.54
CA LEU A 117 -0.33 11.22 4.71
C LEU A 117 -1.06 10.45 3.61
N ASP A 118 -0.59 10.55 2.36
CA ASP A 118 -1.13 9.72 1.29
C ASP A 118 -0.63 8.27 1.39
N VAL A 119 -1.39 7.33 0.81
CA VAL A 119 -1.09 5.90 0.85
C VAL A 119 -0.93 5.37 -0.57
N TRP A 120 0.27 4.91 -0.88
CA TRP A 120 0.58 4.15 -2.08
C TRP A 120 0.62 2.66 -1.76
N CYS A 121 0.20 1.83 -2.72
CA CYS A 121 0.28 0.38 -2.58
C CYS A 121 0.69 -0.27 -3.89
N TYR A 122 1.65 -1.20 -3.80
CA TYR A 122 2.07 -2.05 -4.91
C TYR A 122 1.47 -3.43 -4.74
N THR A 123 0.85 -3.98 -5.79
CA THR A 123 0.26 -5.31 -5.78
C THR A 123 0.48 -6.02 -7.12
N GLY A 124 0.62 -7.33 -7.07
CA GLY A 124 0.61 -8.16 -8.28
C GLY A 124 -0.79 -8.54 -8.74
N PHE A 125 -1.83 -8.27 -7.97
CA PHE A 125 -3.21 -8.41 -8.40
C PHE A 125 -3.63 -7.26 -9.31
N GLU A 126 -4.63 -7.49 -10.15
CA GLU A 126 -5.32 -6.44 -10.89
C GLU A 126 -6.44 -5.83 -10.02
N PHE A 127 -6.71 -4.55 -10.18
CA PHE A 127 -7.75 -3.83 -9.42
C PHE A 127 -9.11 -4.52 -9.51
N GLU A 128 -9.48 -4.99 -10.71
CA GLU A 128 -10.73 -5.69 -10.97
C GLU A 128 -10.86 -6.98 -10.17
N TYR A 129 -9.74 -7.71 -9.98
CA TYR A 129 -9.71 -8.89 -9.13
C TYR A 129 -9.97 -8.53 -7.66
N LEU A 130 -9.39 -7.43 -7.18
CA LEU A 130 -9.52 -7.00 -5.78
C LEU A 130 -10.94 -6.55 -5.43
N ILE A 131 -11.67 -5.97 -6.40
CA ILE A 131 -13.06 -5.52 -6.23
C ILE A 131 -14.10 -6.54 -6.69
N ASN A 132 -13.71 -7.72 -7.17
CA ASN A 132 -14.64 -8.78 -7.55
C ASN A 132 -15.34 -9.34 -6.30
N LYS A 133 -16.68 -9.28 -6.28
CA LYS A 133 -17.52 -9.77 -5.18
C LYS A 133 -17.41 -11.27 -4.93
N GLU A 134 -16.99 -12.05 -5.93
CA GLU A 134 -16.75 -13.49 -5.84
C GLU A 134 -15.40 -13.81 -5.14
N ASN A 135 -14.52 -12.82 -4.98
CA ASN A 135 -13.27 -13.00 -4.28
C ASN A 135 -13.55 -13.25 -2.78
N PRO A 136 -13.06 -14.35 -2.18
CA PRO A 136 -13.28 -14.65 -0.75
C PRO A 136 -12.77 -13.53 0.19
N LEU A 137 -11.80 -12.74 -0.26
CA LEU A 137 -11.25 -11.61 0.49
C LEU A 137 -11.84 -10.26 0.09
N TYR A 138 -12.89 -10.23 -0.74
CA TYR A 138 -13.49 -8.99 -1.26
C TYR A 138 -13.71 -7.92 -0.19
N MET A 139 -14.38 -8.25 0.92
CA MET A 139 -14.67 -7.28 1.98
C MET A 139 -13.42 -6.71 2.62
N GLN A 140 -12.37 -7.52 2.78
CA GLN A 140 -11.11 -7.13 3.38
C GLN A 140 -10.30 -6.27 2.40
N ASN A 141 -10.25 -6.68 1.12
CA ASN A 141 -9.61 -5.93 0.05
C ASN A 141 -10.28 -4.56 -0.11
N LYS A 142 -11.60 -4.53 -0.18
CA LYS A 142 -12.36 -3.28 -0.26
C LYS A 142 -12.08 -2.36 0.93
N THR A 143 -11.98 -2.92 2.14
CA THR A 143 -11.65 -2.13 3.33
C THR A 143 -10.25 -1.52 3.24
N LEU A 144 -9.26 -2.24 2.71
CA LEU A 144 -7.92 -1.69 2.50
C LEU A 144 -7.93 -0.63 1.40
N LEU A 145 -8.55 -0.92 0.25
CA LEU A 145 -8.64 -0.01 -0.90
C LEU A 145 -9.23 1.36 -0.53
N GLN A 146 -10.18 1.43 0.41
CA GLN A 146 -10.76 2.70 0.88
C GLN A 146 -9.73 3.68 1.47
N TYR A 147 -8.59 3.19 1.92
CA TYR A 147 -7.51 3.98 2.53
C TYR A 147 -6.28 4.12 1.62
N ILE A 148 -6.32 3.57 0.41
CA ILE A 148 -5.26 3.71 -0.58
C ILE A 148 -5.64 4.87 -1.52
N ASP A 149 -4.69 5.77 -1.77
CA ASP A 149 -4.85 6.85 -2.74
C ASP A 149 -4.42 6.39 -4.14
N ILE A 150 -3.26 5.74 -4.22
CA ILE A 150 -2.69 5.25 -5.49
C ILE A 150 -2.35 3.77 -5.37
N LEU A 151 -2.81 2.99 -6.35
CA LEU A 151 -2.47 1.58 -6.52
C LEU A 151 -1.60 1.40 -7.76
N VAL A 152 -0.44 0.80 -7.58
CA VAL A 152 0.35 0.27 -8.70
C VAL A 152 0.03 -1.20 -8.80
N ASP A 153 -0.76 -1.58 -9.80
CA ASP A 153 -1.31 -2.92 -9.95
C ASP A 153 -0.69 -3.72 -11.09
N GLY A 154 -0.89 -5.03 -11.03
CA GLY A 154 -0.42 -5.99 -12.01
C GLY A 154 0.98 -6.55 -11.72
N LYS A 155 1.17 -7.82 -12.10
CA LYS A 155 2.44 -8.54 -11.90
C LYS A 155 3.59 -7.84 -12.62
N PHE A 156 4.77 -7.85 -12.00
CA PHE A 156 5.98 -7.51 -12.71
C PHE A 156 6.25 -8.53 -13.83
N VAL A 157 6.45 -8.04 -15.04
CA VAL A 157 6.78 -8.84 -16.24
C VAL A 157 8.17 -8.41 -16.71
N TYR A 158 9.14 -9.32 -16.59
CA TYR A 158 10.55 -9.00 -16.88
C TYR A 158 10.77 -8.54 -18.32
N GLU A 159 10.09 -9.14 -19.28
CA GLU A 159 10.15 -8.81 -20.72
C GLU A 159 9.61 -7.40 -21.03
N LYS A 160 8.84 -6.84 -20.10
CA LYS A 160 8.27 -5.49 -20.16
C LYS A 160 8.94 -4.51 -19.20
N LYS A 161 10.08 -4.91 -18.58
CA LYS A 161 10.85 -4.05 -17.69
C LYS A 161 11.32 -2.80 -18.45
N ASP A 162 11.10 -1.64 -17.82
CA ASP A 162 11.54 -0.36 -18.37
C ASP A 162 11.88 0.58 -17.20
N VAL A 163 13.15 0.95 -17.09
CA VAL A 163 13.67 1.80 -16.01
C VAL A 163 13.29 3.28 -16.15
N THR A 164 12.71 3.68 -17.27
CA THR A 164 12.22 5.04 -17.50
C THR A 164 10.81 5.27 -17.00
N LEU A 165 10.13 4.21 -16.54
CA LEU A 165 8.77 4.30 -16.01
C LEU A 165 8.78 4.92 -14.61
N LYS A 166 7.85 5.85 -14.39
CA LYS A 166 7.67 6.45 -13.06
C LYS A 166 6.99 5.47 -12.11
N PHE A 167 7.66 5.13 -11.01
CA PHE A 167 7.12 4.32 -9.89
C PHE A 167 6.52 2.96 -10.26
N ARG A 168 6.94 2.32 -11.36
CA ARG A 168 6.53 0.98 -11.76
C ARG A 168 7.69 0.25 -12.46
N GLY A 169 7.72 -1.06 -12.32
CA GLY A 169 8.85 -1.88 -12.79
C GLY A 169 8.73 -2.34 -14.24
N SER A 170 7.50 -2.45 -14.77
CA SER A 170 7.23 -2.95 -16.12
C SER A 170 6.03 -2.23 -16.75
N SER A 171 6.02 -2.13 -18.07
CA SER A 171 5.07 -1.30 -18.82
C SER A 171 3.62 -1.79 -18.78
N ASN A 172 3.38 -3.04 -18.39
CA ASN A 172 2.04 -3.58 -18.19
C ASN A 172 1.40 -3.15 -16.87
N GLN A 173 2.18 -2.67 -15.90
CA GLN A 173 1.64 -2.20 -14.62
C GLN A 173 0.93 -0.86 -14.81
N ARG A 174 -0.15 -0.66 -14.05
CA ARG A 174 -0.98 0.54 -14.10
C ARG A 174 -0.81 1.35 -12.80
N VAL A 175 -0.85 2.66 -12.90
CA VAL A 175 -0.91 3.57 -11.75
C VAL A 175 -2.33 4.11 -11.67
N ILE A 176 -3.07 3.70 -10.66
CA ILE A 176 -4.52 3.86 -10.54
C ILE A 176 -4.86 4.86 -9.43
N ASP A 177 -5.73 5.83 -9.74
CA ASP A 177 -6.41 6.67 -8.74
C ASP A 177 -7.53 5.84 -8.10
N VAL A 178 -7.26 5.31 -6.89
CA VAL A 178 -8.17 4.35 -6.26
C VAL A 178 -9.49 4.96 -5.87
N LYS A 179 -9.49 6.18 -5.33
CA LYS A 179 -10.71 6.85 -4.88
C LYS A 179 -11.68 7.04 -6.02
N ARG A 180 -11.21 7.63 -7.12
CA ARG A 180 -12.03 7.83 -8.32
C ARG A 180 -12.46 6.51 -8.94
N SER A 181 -11.59 5.51 -8.96
CA SER A 181 -11.92 4.20 -9.51
C SER A 181 -13.01 3.49 -8.73
N LEU A 182 -13.00 3.60 -7.39
CA LEU A 182 -14.06 3.04 -6.54
C LEU A 182 -15.40 3.77 -6.71
N GLU A 183 -15.37 5.10 -6.90
CA GLU A 183 -16.60 5.90 -7.13
C GLU A 183 -17.33 5.49 -8.41
N VAL A 184 -16.59 5.27 -9.50
CA VAL A 184 -17.18 4.93 -10.81
C VAL A 184 -17.18 3.43 -11.09
N ASN A 185 -16.63 2.61 -10.17
CA ASN A 185 -16.47 1.15 -10.32
C ASN A 185 -15.73 0.75 -11.61
N GLN A 186 -14.74 1.55 -12.02
CA GLN A 186 -13.91 1.36 -13.20
C GLN A 186 -12.50 1.90 -12.92
N VAL A 187 -11.48 1.35 -13.60
CA VAL A 187 -10.11 1.84 -13.45
C VAL A 187 -9.98 3.24 -14.02
N ILE A 188 -9.55 4.18 -13.18
CA ILE A 188 -9.13 5.53 -13.55
C ILE A 188 -7.62 5.62 -13.37
N LEU A 189 -6.91 5.81 -14.45
CA LEU A 189 -5.44 5.93 -14.42
C LEU A 189 -5.01 7.30 -13.91
N LYS A 190 -3.87 7.32 -13.24
CA LYS A 190 -3.18 8.53 -12.84
C LYS A 190 -2.18 8.91 -13.95
N GLU A 191 -2.67 9.60 -14.98
CA GLU A 191 -1.96 9.86 -16.23
C GLU A 191 -0.56 10.45 -16.03
N GLU A 192 -0.38 11.35 -15.06
CA GLU A 192 0.91 11.98 -14.74
C GLU A 192 2.05 10.97 -14.41
N TYR A 193 1.69 9.74 -14.02
CA TYR A 193 2.63 8.65 -13.73
C TYR A 193 2.60 7.55 -14.80
N MET A 194 1.70 7.63 -15.78
CA MET A 194 1.68 6.69 -16.91
C MET A 194 2.68 7.05 -17.99
N GLU A 195 3.08 8.32 -18.08
CA GLU A 195 4.11 8.81 -18.99
C GLU A 195 5.51 8.36 -18.55
N LYS A 196 6.41 8.21 -19.52
CA LYS A 196 7.83 7.95 -19.26
C LYS A 196 8.51 9.19 -18.70
N SER A 197 9.54 8.99 -17.87
CA SER A 197 10.40 10.09 -17.43
C SER A 197 11.17 10.64 -18.61
N LEU A 198 11.07 11.94 -18.88
CA LEU A 198 11.78 12.62 -19.97
C LEU A 198 13.30 12.77 -19.74
N HIS A 199 13.84 12.24 -18.64
CA HIS A 199 15.24 12.42 -18.28
C HIS A 199 15.99 11.11 -18.30
N MET A 200 16.47 10.73 -19.51
CA MET A 200 17.74 10.04 -19.74
C MET A 200 18.05 9.99 -21.23
N ALA A 201 18.17 11.17 -21.84
CA ALA A 201 18.84 11.32 -23.11
C ALA A 201 19.90 12.43 -22.93
N LYS A 202 21.03 12.05 -22.34
CA LYS A 202 22.36 12.69 -22.60
C LYS A 202 23.45 11.72 -22.21
#